data_f9da30f67020afbaae152afc76d2bc9b
#
_entry.id   f9da30f67020afbaae152afc76d2bc9b
#
_cell.length_a   1.000
_cell.length_b   1.000
_cell.length_c   1.000
_cell.angle_alpha   90.00
_cell.angle_beta   90.00
_cell.angle_gamma   90.00
#
_symmetry.space_group_name_H-M   'P 1'
#
loop_
_entity.id
_entity.type
_entity.pdbx_description
1 polymer ?
#
loop_
_entity_poly.entity_id
_entity_poly.type
_entity_poly.pdbx_seq_one_letter_code
_entity_poly.pdbx_strand_id
1 'polypeptide(L)'
;MADFLDTITQWIEETETRVDETLQTIVLKIGESVVTLSPVDTGRFKGNWQLGIDQTTTSSLVRMDPEGFATLSEIAQKVNSFTAGQIAYIQNHVLYGYDLEYGSSMQAPDGVVRVTAQRFARIVNEAIALHREN
;
A
#
# COMPACT_ATOMS: atom_id res chain seq x y z
N MET A 1 2.76 5.52 41.20
CA MET A 1 3.91 4.75 40.68
C MET A 1 3.41 3.55 39.93
N ALA A 2 3.87 3.36 38.69
CA ALA A 2 3.51 2.20 37.91
C ALA A 2 4.10 0.93 38.55
N ASP A 3 3.29 -0.10 38.70
CA ASP A 3 3.78 -1.38 39.15
C ASP A 3 4.27 -2.23 37.96
N PHE A 4 4.66 -3.48 38.22
CA PHE A 4 5.19 -4.38 37.20
C PHE A 4 4.16 -4.68 36.11
N LEU A 5 2.88 -4.87 36.48
CA LEU A 5 1.81 -5.15 35.53
C LEU A 5 1.54 -3.94 34.63
N ASP A 6 1.52 -2.74 35.20
CA ASP A 6 1.34 -1.51 34.43
C ASP A 6 2.47 -1.32 33.41
N THR A 7 3.71 -1.59 33.83
CA THR A 7 4.86 -1.50 32.92
C THR A 7 4.79 -2.49 31.79
N ILE A 8 4.39 -3.73 32.04
CA ILE A 8 4.21 -4.75 31.00
C ILE A 8 3.06 -4.39 30.06
N THR A 9 1.94 -3.92 30.60
CA THR A 9 0.79 -3.51 29.80
C THR A 9 1.18 -2.37 28.86
N GLN A 10 1.89 -1.37 29.36
CA GLN A 10 2.38 -0.27 28.55
C GLN A 10 3.32 -0.75 27.43
N TRP A 11 4.23 -1.67 27.75
CA TRP A 11 5.16 -2.23 26.76
C TRP A 11 4.42 -3.00 25.66
N ILE A 12 3.39 -3.78 26.01
CA ILE A 12 2.56 -4.50 25.04
C ILE A 12 1.85 -3.53 24.11
N GLU A 13 1.24 -2.47 24.67
CA GLU A 13 0.53 -1.46 23.86
C GLU A 13 1.47 -0.74 22.90
N GLU A 14 2.65 -0.35 23.36
CA GLU A 14 3.66 0.30 22.52
C GLU A 14 4.15 -0.64 21.41
N THR A 15 4.32 -1.93 21.71
CA THR A 15 4.75 -2.93 20.74
C THR A 15 3.69 -3.16 19.67
N GLU A 16 2.42 -3.27 20.08
CA GLU A 16 1.29 -3.42 19.14
C GLU A 16 1.20 -2.20 18.20
N THR A 17 1.35 -0.99 18.75
CA THR A 17 1.35 0.23 17.95
C THR A 17 2.47 0.23 16.91
N ARG A 18 3.68 -0.17 17.30
CA ARG A 18 4.82 -0.26 16.37
C ARG A 18 4.58 -1.28 15.25
N VAL A 19 3.98 -2.42 15.57
CA VAL A 19 3.64 -3.44 14.57
C VAL A 19 2.62 -2.88 13.59
N ASP A 20 1.57 -2.24 14.08
CA ASP A 20 0.54 -1.65 13.22
C ASP A 20 1.13 -0.57 12.30
N GLU A 21 1.94 0.33 12.84
CA GLU A 21 2.60 1.38 12.04
C GLU A 21 3.54 0.80 10.98
N THR A 22 4.27 -0.26 11.31
CA THR A 22 5.13 -0.95 10.37
C THR A 22 4.32 -1.56 9.23
N LEU A 23 3.21 -2.24 9.54
CA LEU A 23 2.32 -2.83 8.55
C LEU A 23 1.68 -1.76 7.66
N GLN A 24 1.24 -0.65 8.25
CA GLN A 24 0.69 0.49 7.50
C GLN A 24 1.72 1.06 6.52
N THR A 25 2.96 1.19 6.95
CA THR A 25 4.06 1.66 6.10
C THR A 25 4.31 0.70 4.94
N ILE A 26 4.29 -0.61 5.18
CA ILE A 26 4.44 -1.61 4.13
C ILE A 26 3.34 -1.45 3.07
N VAL A 27 2.09 -1.38 3.49
CA VAL A 27 0.95 -1.24 2.57
C VAL A 27 1.04 0.06 1.78
N LEU A 28 1.39 1.17 2.45
CA LEU A 28 1.55 2.45 1.77
C LEU A 28 2.67 2.41 0.73
N LYS A 29 3.81 1.82 1.04
CA LYS A 29 4.93 1.68 0.10
C LYS A 29 4.57 0.81 -1.10
N ILE A 30 3.79 -0.25 -0.90
CA ILE A 30 3.26 -1.05 -2.01
C ILE A 30 2.36 -0.18 -2.90
N GLY A 31 1.47 0.60 -2.28
CA GLY A 31 0.62 1.54 -3.01
C GLY A 31 1.42 2.57 -3.80
N GLU A 32 2.44 3.16 -3.18
CA GLU A 32 3.34 4.11 -3.86
C GLU A 32 4.03 3.47 -5.06
N SER A 33 4.47 2.22 -4.93
CA SER A 33 5.15 1.51 -6.02
C SER A 33 4.22 1.28 -7.21
N VAL A 34 3.02 0.73 -6.98
CA VAL A 34 2.09 0.45 -8.09
C VAL A 34 1.61 1.73 -8.76
N VAL A 35 1.34 2.78 -7.99
CA VAL A 35 0.91 4.07 -8.56
C VAL A 35 2.05 4.69 -9.36
N THR A 36 3.26 4.76 -8.80
CA THR A 36 4.42 5.38 -9.45
C THR A 36 4.81 4.65 -10.74
N LEU A 37 4.74 3.32 -10.75
CA LEU A 37 5.09 2.51 -11.92
C LEU A 37 4.00 2.48 -13.00
N SER A 38 2.80 2.97 -12.69
CA SER A 38 1.67 2.88 -13.61
C SER A 38 1.89 3.72 -14.86
N PRO A 39 1.71 3.13 -16.07
CA PRO A 39 1.71 3.89 -17.31
C PRO A 39 0.62 4.95 -17.33
N VAL A 40 0.89 6.07 -17.98
CA VAL A 40 -0.05 7.19 -18.08
C VAL A 40 -0.35 7.52 -19.52
N ASP A 41 -1.65 7.50 -19.85
CA ASP A 41 -2.22 8.13 -21.02
C ASP A 41 -3.15 9.24 -20.55
N THR A 42 -4.32 8.88 -20.00
CA THR A 42 -5.26 9.84 -19.41
C THR A 42 -5.11 9.96 -17.88
N GLY A 43 -4.38 9.03 -17.26
CA GLY A 43 -4.29 8.90 -15.82
C GLY A 43 -5.40 8.03 -15.22
N ARG A 44 -6.24 7.40 -16.03
CA ARG A 44 -7.33 6.56 -15.54
C ARG A 44 -6.80 5.28 -14.88
N PHE A 45 -5.84 4.61 -15.48
CA PHE A 45 -5.24 3.42 -14.87
C PHE A 45 -4.53 3.79 -13.56
N LYS A 46 -3.63 4.77 -13.60
CA LYS A 46 -2.93 5.24 -12.41
C LYS A 46 -3.91 5.68 -11.31
N GLY A 47 -5.00 6.33 -11.68
CA GLY A 47 -6.04 6.81 -10.77
C GLY A 47 -6.99 5.75 -10.25
N ASN A 48 -6.86 4.49 -10.67
CA ASN A 48 -7.78 3.42 -10.29
C ASN A 48 -7.23 2.42 -9.29
N TRP A 49 -6.05 2.64 -8.74
CA TRP A 49 -5.56 1.84 -7.63
C TRP A 49 -6.37 2.12 -6.37
N GLN A 50 -6.84 1.06 -5.73
CA GLN A 50 -7.72 1.16 -4.58
C GLN A 50 -7.26 0.22 -3.48
N LEU A 51 -7.34 0.67 -2.23
CA LEU A 51 -7.07 -0.15 -1.06
C LEU A 51 -8.38 -0.62 -0.44
N GLY A 52 -8.54 -1.93 -0.29
CA GLY A 52 -9.60 -2.54 0.51
C GLY A 52 -8.99 -3.19 1.75
N ILE A 53 -9.67 -3.10 2.88
CA ILE A 53 -9.24 -3.73 4.14
C ILE A 53 -10.28 -4.78 4.51
N ASP A 54 -9.84 -6.04 4.60
CA ASP A 54 -10.66 -7.24 4.84
C ASP A 54 -11.69 -7.53 3.74
N GLN A 55 -11.89 -6.62 2.81
CA GLN A 55 -12.80 -6.77 1.67
C GLN A 55 -12.13 -6.26 0.42
N THR A 56 -12.37 -6.94 -0.70
CA THR A 56 -11.92 -6.46 -2.00
C THR A 56 -12.79 -5.30 -2.47
N THR A 57 -12.21 -4.42 -3.27
CA THR A 57 -12.98 -3.43 -4.01
C THR A 57 -13.62 -4.10 -5.24
N THR A 58 -14.73 -3.57 -5.75
CA THR A 58 -15.55 -4.28 -6.72
C THR A 58 -15.70 -3.59 -8.07
N SER A 59 -15.32 -2.33 -8.18
CA SER A 59 -15.55 -1.58 -9.42
C SER A 59 -14.47 -0.54 -9.67
N SER A 60 -14.31 -0.18 -10.95
CA SER A 60 -13.41 0.91 -11.34
C SER A 60 -13.99 2.26 -10.94
N LEU A 61 -13.09 3.23 -10.75
CA LEU A 61 -13.44 4.62 -10.48
C LEU A 61 -13.43 5.43 -11.77
N VAL A 62 -14.23 6.49 -11.79
CA VAL A 62 -14.17 7.51 -12.85
C VAL A 62 -13.23 8.61 -12.36
N ARG A 63 -11.95 8.27 -12.28
CA ARG A 63 -10.93 9.19 -11.79
C ARG A 63 -9.75 9.17 -12.74
N MET A 64 -9.35 10.35 -13.20
CA MET A 64 -8.15 10.55 -13.99
C MET A 64 -7.14 11.29 -13.12
N ASP A 65 -6.02 10.63 -12.83
CA ASP A 65 -5.02 11.13 -11.90
C ASP A 65 -3.62 10.87 -12.46
N PRO A 66 -3.22 11.60 -13.50
CA PRO A 66 -1.98 11.31 -14.22
C PRO A 66 -0.72 11.41 -13.35
N GLU A 67 -0.76 12.18 -12.28
CA GLU A 67 0.36 12.32 -11.35
C GLU A 67 0.26 11.39 -10.12
N GLY A 68 -0.92 10.84 -9.87
CA GLY A 68 -1.14 9.90 -8.78
C GLY A 68 -1.38 10.51 -7.41
N PHE A 69 -1.45 11.83 -7.29
CA PHE A 69 -1.55 12.49 -5.98
C PHE A 69 -2.85 12.19 -5.25
N ALA A 70 -3.98 12.28 -5.94
CA ALA A 70 -5.27 11.97 -5.32
C ALA A 70 -5.37 10.51 -4.93
N THR A 71 -4.86 9.62 -5.77
CA THR A 71 -4.85 8.18 -5.54
C THR A 71 -4.01 7.82 -4.31
N LEU A 72 -2.80 8.36 -4.23
CA LEU A 72 -1.92 8.13 -3.07
C LEU A 72 -2.48 8.73 -1.80
N SER A 73 -3.09 9.90 -1.88
CA SER A 73 -3.74 10.53 -0.72
C SER A 73 -4.86 9.67 -0.15
N GLU A 74 -5.69 9.09 -1.01
CA GLU A 74 -6.78 8.20 -0.59
C GLU A 74 -6.25 6.93 0.06
N ILE A 75 -5.23 6.30 -0.54
CA ILE A 75 -4.59 5.12 0.03
C ILE A 75 -3.96 5.46 1.39
N ALA A 76 -3.26 6.58 1.48
CA ALA A 76 -2.61 7.01 2.73
C ALA A 76 -3.62 7.26 3.85
N GLN A 77 -4.77 7.84 3.55
CA GLN A 77 -5.83 8.05 4.53
C GLN A 77 -6.43 6.72 5.00
N LYS A 78 -6.70 5.82 4.06
CA LYS A 78 -7.35 4.54 4.37
C LYS A 78 -6.43 3.60 5.14
N VAL A 79 -5.13 3.63 4.85
CA VAL A 79 -4.16 2.76 5.52
C VAL A 79 -4.05 3.02 7.01
N ASN A 80 -4.41 4.21 7.48
CA ASN A 80 -4.38 4.55 8.91
C ASN A 80 -5.30 3.67 9.76
N SER A 81 -6.30 3.04 9.14
CA SER A 81 -7.20 2.10 9.84
C SER A 81 -6.77 0.64 9.74
N PHE A 82 -5.64 0.37 9.07
CA PHE A 82 -5.15 -0.99 8.91
C PHE A 82 -4.35 -1.43 10.14
N THR A 83 -4.69 -2.58 10.69
CA THR A 83 -4.05 -3.14 11.89
C THR A 83 -3.68 -4.59 11.66
N ALA A 84 -2.81 -5.12 12.52
CA ALA A 84 -2.38 -6.51 12.47
C ALA A 84 -3.57 -7.47 12.53
N GLY A 85 -3.53 -8.53 11.75
CA GLY A 85 -4.61 -9.50 11.65
C GLY A 85 -5.59 -9.23 10.52
N GLN A 86 -5.58 -8.04 9.93
CA GLN A 86 -6.39 -7.71 8.77
C GLN A 86 -5.66 -8.04 7.47
N ILE A 87 -6.41 -8.09 6.37
CA ILE A 87 -5.85 -8.29 5.03
C ILE A 87 -6.03 -7.00 4.22
N ALA A 88 -4.95 -6.53 3.62
CA ALA A 88 -4.97 -5.39 2.71
C ALA A 88 -5.01 -5.88 1.25
N TYR A 89 -5.95 -5.33 0.49
CA TYR A 89 -6.07 -5.60 -0.94
C TYR A 89 -5.78 -4.30 -1.70
N ILE A 90 -4.77 -4.31 -2.56
CA ILE A 90 -4.51 -3.18 -3.46
C ILE A 90 -4.85 -3.66 -4.86
N GLN A 91 -5.87 -3.05 -5.46
CA GLN A 91 -6.50 -3.54 -6.69
C GLN A 91 -6.74 -2.41 -7.69
N ASN A 92 -6.79 -2.80 -8.95
CA ASN A 92 -7.13 -1.92 -10.06
C ASN A 92 -8.10 -2.65 -10.98
N HIS A 93 -9.29 -2.10 -11.18
CA HIS A 93 -10.37 -2.73 -11.94
C HIS A 93 -10.53 -2.22 -13.37
N VAL A 94 -9.57 -1.47 -13.88
CA VAL A 94 -9.58 -1.01 -15.26
C VAL A 94 -9.42 -2.23 -16.20
N LEU A 95 -10.28 -2.33 -17.20
CA LEU A 95 -10.34 -3.51 -18.08
C LEU A 95 -9.02 -3.81 -18.80
N TYR A 96 -8.27 -2.78 -19.17
CA TYR A 96 -6.97 -2.96 -19.85
C TYR A 96 -5.78 -3.12 -18.89
N GLY A 97 -6.02 -3.20 -17.58
CA GLY A 97 -4.97 -3.34 -16.58
C GLY A 97 -4.13 -4.61 -16.76
N TYR A 98 -4.77 -5.70 -17.15
CA TYR A 98 -4.07 -6.95 -17.43
C TYR A 98 -3.02 -6.77 -18.54
N ASP A 99 -3.39 -6.14 -19.63
CA ASP A 99 -2.48 -5.90 -20.76
C ASP A 99 -1.31 -5.02 -20.34
N LEU A 100 -1.54 -4.00 -19.51
CA LEU A 100 -0.49 -3.13 -18.99
C LEU A 100 0.48 -3.90 -18.09
N GLU A 101 -0.03 -4.82 -17.28
CA GLU A 101 0.81 -5.65 -16.43
C GLU A 101 1.74 -6.56 -17.25
N TYR A 102 1.28 -7.03 -18.41
CA TYR A 102 2.06 -7.91 -19.28
C TYR A 102 2.79 -7.18 -20.40
N GLY A 103 3.06 -5.89 -20.22
CA GLY A 103 4.06 -5.18 -21.01
C GLY A 103 3.53 -4.54 -22.30
N SER A 104 2.22 -4.29 -22.42
CA SER A 104 1.68 -3.61 -23.61
C SER A 104 2.06 -2.13 -23.69
N SER A 105 2.62 -1.55 -22.61
CA SER A 105 3.11 -0.19 -22.58
C SER A 105 4.62 -0.14 -22.45
N MET A 106 5.26 0.75 -23.22
CA MET A 106 6.69 1.00 -23.10
C MET A 106 7.06 1.71 -21.79
N GLN A 107 6.09 2.31 -21.11
CA GLN A 107 6.31 2.95 -19.79
C GLN A 107 6.43 1.92 -18.67
N ALA A 108 5.90 0.70 -18.85
CA ALA A 108 5.98 -0.37 -17.87
C ALA A 108 6.14 -1.72 -18.58
N PRO A 109 7.27 -1.96 -19.28
CA PRO A 109 7.45 -3.18 -20.05
C PRO A 109 7.51 -4.44 -19.20
N ASP A 110 7.91 -4.32 -17.93
CA ASP A 110 8.01 -5.45 -16.99
C ASP A 110 6.81 -5.55 -16.04
N GLY A 111 5.79 -4.72 -16.27
CA GLY A 111 4.59 -4.69 -15.43
C GLY A 111 4.73 -3.77 -14.22
N VAL A 112 3.68 -3.75 -13.42
CA VAL A 112 3.57 -2.88 -12.23
C VAL A 112 3.54 -3.74 -10.97
N VAL A 113 2.65 -4.72 -10.92
CA VAL A 113 2.52 -5.63 -9.77
C VAL A 113 3.72 -6.54 -9.65
N ARG A 114 4.20 -7.12 -10.74
CA ARG A 114 5.37 -8.00 -10.71
C ARG A 114 6.63 -7.28 -10.25
N VAL A 115 6.86 -6.05 -10.72
CA VAL A 115 7.98 -5.24 -10.27
C VAL A 115 7.85 -4.89 -8.80
N THR A 116 6.66 -4.53 -8.34
CA THR A 116 6.38 -4.25 -6.94
C THR A 116 6.63 -5.48 -6.08
N ALA A 117 6.21 -6.67 -6.54
CA ALA A 117 6.44 -7.92 -5.83
C ALA A 117 7.95 -8.22 -5.68
N GLN A 118 8.76 -7.90 -6.69
CA GLN A 118 10.22 -8.04 -6.61
C GLN A 118 10.85 -7.12 -5.57
N ARG A 119 10.20 -5.99 -5.26
CA ARG A 119 10.67 -5.02 -4.26
C ARG A 119 10.20 -5.34 -2.85
N PHE A 120 9.40 -6.38 -2.65
CA PHE A 120 8.68 -6.61 -1.39
C PHE A 120 9.63 -6.75 -0.20
N ALA A 121 10.69 -7.55 -0.33
CA ALA A 121 11.65 -7.73 0.76
C ALA A 121 12.31 -6.41 1.17
N ARG A 122 12.67 -5.55 0.20
CA ARG A 122 13.24 -4.24 0.46
C ARG A 122 12.22 -3.32 1.15
N ILE A 123 10.97 -3.35 0.68
CA ILE A 123 9.87 -2.57 1.27
C ILE A 123 9.69 -2.93 2.74
N VAL A 124 9.65 -4.23 3.05
CA VAL A 124 9.50 -4.71 4.43
C VAL A 124 10.69 -4.26 5.30
N ASN A 125 11.90 -4.42 4.80
CA ASN A 125 13.10 -4.03 5.54
C ASN A 125 13.16 -2.53 5.80
N GLU A 126 12.78 -1.70 4.84
CA GLU A 126 12.70 -0.25 5.01
C GLU A 126 11.65 0.14 6.05
N ALA A 127 10.48 -0.50 6.02
CA ALA A 127 9.41 -0.23 6.98
C ALA A 127 9.84 -0.61 8.41
N ILE A 128 10.47 -1.76 8.56
CA ILE A 128 10.99 -2.21 9.86
C ILE A 128 12.02 -1.20 10.39
N ALA A 129 12.93 -0.73 9.53
CA ALA A 129 13.95 0.24 9.92
C ALA A 129 13.36 1.57 10.39
N LEU A 130 12.24 2.01 9.75
CA LEU A 130 11.56 3.25 10.15
C LEU A 130 10.92 3.18 11.52
N HIS A 131 10.43 2.02 11.92
CA HIS A 131 9.64 1.85 13.15
C HIS A 131 10.35 1.03 14.23
N ARG A 132 11.62 0.69 14.01
CA ARG A 132 12.35 -0.08 15.02
C ARG A 132 12.58 0.74 16.28
N GLU A 133 12.57 0.04 17.40
CA GLU A 133 12.95 0.61 18.68
C GLU A 133 14.46 0.88 18.71
N ASN A 134 14.83 2.05 19.17
CA ASN A 134 16.25 2.42 19.35
C ASN A 134 16.71 2.15 20.76
#